data_c1e3220c2abc72145f28c9fbf56ff9ac
#
_entry.id   c1e3220c2abc72145f28c9fbf56ff9ac
#
_cell.length_a   1.000
_cell.length_b   1.000
_cell.length_c   1.000
_cell.angle_alpha   90.00
_cell.angle_beta   90.00
_cell.angle_gamma   90.00
#
_symmetry.space_group_name_H-M   'P 1'
#
loop_
_entity.id
_entity.type
_entity.pdbx_description
1 polymer ?
#
loop_
_entity_poly.entity_id
_entity_poly.type
_entity_poly.pdbx_seq_one_letter_code
_entity_poly.pdbx_strand_id
1 'polypeptide(L)'
;MLKDKIKYCFNYGKSAEKRFAEKHITNIVYSNKNQDIYEHWDVMGFLKEIGSVSKFDVKTTKRLDHSSDPSVGVMESVWVEGKNVNGRDGWIRGNSDYIVFEREDTWMIVNRIELLNLTLLKLKENNYKKGKGVYLVHTRYKRKDKVTKVLFKDIKTIKHFELQK
;
A
#
# COMPACT_ATOMS: atom_id res chain seq x y z
N MET A 1 7.81 18.26 16.88
CA MET A 1 8.39 16.91 16.64
C MET A 1 7.37 15.87 16.14
N LEU A 2 6.30 15.53 16.85
CA LEU A 2 5.32 14.52 16.33
C LEU A 2 4.46 15.04 15.18
N LYS A 3 3.98 16.29 15.28
CA LYS A 3 3.18 16.95 14.23
C LYS A 3 3.98 17.13 12.92
N ASP A 4 5.27 17.41 13.03
CA ASP A 4 6.13 17.60 11.87
C ASP A 4 6.40 16.28 11.14
N LYS A 5 6.60 15.17 11.87
CA LYS A 5 6.69 13.82 11.29
C LYS A 5 5.40 13.40 10.56
N ILE A 6 4.23 13.70 11.15
CA ILE A 6 2.94 13.40 10.53
C ILE A 6 2.75 14.20 9.24
N LYS A 7 3.04 15.50 9.27
CA LYS A 7 2.97 16.38 8.08
C LYS A 7 3.95 15.95 6.99
N TYR A 8 5.17 15.55 7.37
CA TYR A 8 6.16 15.03 6.45
C TYR A 8 5.68 13.73 5.75
N CYS A 9 5.20 12.75 6.52
CA CYS A 9 4.70 11.50 5.96
C CYS A 9 3.50 11.72 5.01
N PHE A 10 2.60 12.64 5.34
CA PHE A 10 1.45 12.97 4.50
C PHE A 10 1.87 13.64 3.18
N ASN A 11 2.77 14.63 3.24
CA ASN A 11 3.28 15.31 2.05
C ASN A 11 4.08 14.35 1.15
N TYR A 12 4.84 13.42 1.74
CA TYR A 12 5.60 12.42 1.00
C TYR A 12 4.67 11.43 0.27
N GLY A 13 3.54 11.04 0.90
CA GLY A 13 2.50 10.22 0.30
C GLY A 13 1.93 10.86 -0.96
N LYS A 14 1.41 12.08 -0.83
CA LYS A 14 0.86 12.84 -1.97
C LYS A 14 1.87 13.09 -3.10
N SER A 15 3.14 13.26 -2.75
CA SER A 15 4.21 13.36 -3.73
C SER A 15 4.42 12.04 -4.51
N ALA A 16 4.27 10.87 -3.86
CA ALA A 16 4.38 9.57 -4.52
C ALA A 16 3.20 9.32 -5.47
N GLU A 17 1.97 9.60 -5.02
CA GLU A 17 0.75 9.54 -5.85
C GLU A 17 0.93 10.36 -7.14
N LYS A 18 1.39 11.60 -6.99
CA LYS A 18 1.63 12.51 -8.11
C LYS A 18 2.71 11.99 -9.06
N ARG A 19 3.87 11.54 -8.53
CA ARG A 19 4.96 11.00 -9.36
C ARG A 19 4.52 9.79 -10.17
N PHE A 20 3.78 8.87 -9.55
CA PHE A 20 3.24 7.69 -10.23
C PHE A 20 2.25 8.10 -11.32
N ALA A 21 1.26 8.94 -10.98
CA ALA A 21 0.20 9.35 -11.88
C ALA A 21 0.76 10.09 -13.12
N GLU A 22 1.58 11.13 -12.93
CA GLU A 22 2.11 11.96 -14.01
C GLU A 22 3.02 11.18 -14.97
N LYS A 23 3.68 10.12 -14.50
CA LYS A 23 4.57 9.32 -15.35
C LYS A 23 3.86 8.19 -16.10
N HIS A 24 2.84 7.57 -15.50
CA HIS A 24 2.32 6.30 -15.99
C HIS A 24 0.84 6.32 -16.36
N ILE A 25 0.07 7.28 -15.86
CA ILE A 25 -1.39 7.31 -16.03
C ILE A 25 -1.79 8.37 -17.06
N THR A 26 -2.67 8.01 -17.98
CA THR A 26 -3.35 8.98 -18.85
C THR A 26 -4.79 9.19 -18.41
N ASN A 27 -5.36 10.37 -18.70
CA ASN A 27 -6.69 10.78 -18.22
C ASN A 27 -6.81 10.74 -16.70
N ILE A 28 -5.84 11.38 -16.02
CA ILE A 28 -5.68 11.34 -14.55
C ILE A 28 -6.87 12.01 -13.86
N VAL A 29 -7.47 11.29 -12.91
CA VAL A 29 -8.44 11.80 -11.95
C VAL A 29 -7.95 11.47 -10.55
N TYR A 30 -7.74 12.49 -9.71
CA TYR A 30 -7.39 12.29 -8.31
C TYR A 30 -8.62 12.11 -7.45
N SER A 31 -8.54 11.26 -6.44
CA SER A 31 -9.62 11.09 -5.47
C SER A 31 -9.86 12.38 -4.68
N ASN A 32 -11.12 12.60 -4.30
CA ASN A 32 -11.43 13.58 -3.28
C ASN A 32 -11.20 12.97 -1.88
N LYS A 33 -11.26 13.82 -0.84
CA LYS A 33 -11.01 13.41 0.54
C LYS A 33 -11.91 12.27 1.03
N ASN A 34 -13.16 12.20 0.60
CA ASN A 34 -14.07 11.13 1.00
C ASN A 34 -13.70 9.81 0.31
N GLN A 35 -13.34 9.86 -0.96
CA GLN A 35 -12.89 8.69 -1.72
C GLN A 35 -11.59 8.13 -1.17
N ASP A 36 -10.61 8.99 -0.84
CA ASP A 36 -9.37 8.58 -0.18
C ASP A 36 -9.65 7.89 1.18
N ILE A 37 -10.49 8.49 2.04
CA ILE A 37 -10.74 7.99 3.39
C ILE A 37 -11.64 6.74 3.42
N TYR A 38 -12.67 6.66 2.59
CA TYR A 38 -13.71 5.63 2.67
C TYR A 38 -13.64 4.59 1.56
N GLU A 39 -13.15 4.97 0.38
CA GLU A 39 -13.02 4.07 -0.75
C GLU A 39 -11.59 3.57 -0.93
N HIS A 40 -10.60 4.22 -0.31
CA HIS A 40 -9.18 3.85 -0.36
C HIS A 40 -8.65 3.72 -1.79
N TRP A 41 -8.73 4.81 -2.56
CA TRP A 41 -8.00 4.97 -3.81
C TRP A 41 -7.50 6.41 -3.94
N ASP A 42 -6.38 6.61 -4.60
CA ASP A 42 -5.69 7.90 -4.71
C ASP A 42 -5.86 8.50 -6.10
N VAL A 43 -5.70 7.67 -7.13
CA VAL A 43 -5.74 8.10 -8.53
C VAL A 43 -6.49 7.08 -9.39
N MET A 44 -7.21 7.59 -10.39
CA MET A 44 -7.87 6.79 -11.42
C MET A 44 -7.42 7.27 -12.81
N GLY A 45 -7.27 6.36 -13.75
CA GLY A 45 -6.97 6.65 -15.15
C GLY A 45 -6.54 5.41 -15.91
N PHE A 46 -6.15 5.60 -17.16
CA PHE A 46 -5.73 4.51 -18.03
C PHE A 46 -4.24 4.21 -17.84
N LEU A 47 -3.92 2.95 -17.56
CA LEU A 47 -2.56 2.43 -17.52
C LEU A 47 -2.36 1.46 -18.69
N LYS A 48 -1.36 1.73 -19.53
CA LYS A 48 -1.10 0.98 -20.77
C LYS A 48 -0.87 -0.51 -20.51
N GLU A 49 -0.10 -0.86 -19.50
CA GLU A 49 0.27 -2.22 -19.14
C GLU A 49 -0.93 -3.07 -18.69
N ILE A 50 -1.95 -2.40 -18.14
CA ILE A 50 -3.22 -3.05 -17.77
C ILE A 50 -4.21 -3.04 -18.94
N GLY A 51 -4.17 -1.99 -19.77
CA GLY A 51 -5.04 -1.84 -20.94
C GLY A 51 -6.45 -1.35 -20.59
N SER A 52 -6.66 -0.81 -19.38
CA SER A 52 -7.96 -0.32 -18.93
C SER A 52 -7.85 0.89 -18.00
N VAL A 53 -8.94 1.63 -17.86
CA VAL A 53 -9.09 2.63 -16.79
C VAL A 53 -9.29 1.91 -15.47
N SER A 54 -8.49 2.26 -14.47
CA SER A 54 -8.47 1.59 -13.17
C SER A 54 -8.23 2.58 -12.04
N LYS A 55 -8.63 2.20 -10.82
CA LYS A 55 -8.37 2.92 -9.58
C LYS A 55 -7.14 2.36 -8.89
N PHE A 56 -6.24 3.22 -8.48
CA PHE A 56 -4.97 2.89 -7.85
C PHE A 56 -4.88 3.49 -6.44
N ASP A 57 -4.43 2.70 -5.48
CA ASP A 57 -4.04 3.14 -4.13
C ASP A 57 -2.51 3.06 -4.02
N VAL A 58 -1.84 4.20 -3.86
CA VAL A 58 -0.38 4.32 -3.95
C VAL A 58 0.25 4.32 -2.55
N LYS A 59 1.15 3.39 -2.31
CA LYS A 59 1.88 3.23 -1.06
C LYS A 59 3.35 3.62 -1.24
N THR A 60 3.77 4.61 -0.45
CA THR A 60 5.12 5.16 -0.51
C THR A 60 6.20 4.17 -0.08
N THR A 61 7.43 4.45 -0.50
CA THR A 61 8.64 3.73 -0.05
C THR A 61 8.72 3.71 1.47
N LYS A 62 8.86 2.51 2.05
CA LYS A 62 9.20 2.31 3.45
C LYS A 62 10.66 1.86 3.55
N ARG A 63 11.48 2.63 4.25
CA ARG A 63 12.87 2.28 4.51
C ARG A 63 13.01 1.53 5.83
N LEU A 64 14.11 0.81 6.02
CA LEU A 64 14.31 -0.05 7.20
C LEU A 64 14.27 0.73 8.51
N ASP A 65 14.81 1.94 8.53
CA ASP A 65 14.85 2.82 9.71
C ASP A 65 13.81 3.96 9.66
N HIS A 66 12.89 3.92 8.68
CA HIS A 66 11.98 5.02 8.38
C HIS A 66 12.67 6.34 7.97
N SER A 67 13.95 6.27 7.57
CA SER A 67 14.72 7.41 7.06
C SER A 67 14.29 7.78 5.65
N SER A 68 14.49 9.05 5.29
CA SER A 68 14.46 9.52 3.90
C SER A 68 15.83 9.40 3.22
N ASP A 69 16.85 8.95 3.95
CA ASP A 69 18.21 8.77 3.42
C ASP A 69 18.23 7.65 2.36
N PRO A 70 18.68 7.93 1.12
CA PRO A 70 18.71 6.92 0.05
C PRO A 70 19.72 5.79 0.31
N SER A 71 20.72 5.97 1.20
CA SER A 71 21.66 4.92 1.57
C SER A 71 21.06 3.82 2.43
N VAL A 72 19.89 4.08 3.05
CA VAL A 72 19.18 3.10 3.87
C VAL A 72 18.28 2.26 2.98
N GLY A 73 18.43 0.95 3.04
CA GLY A 73 17.67 -0.01 2.22
C GLY A 73 16.15 0.09 2.37
N VAL A 74 15.43 -0.30 1.32
CA VAL A 74 13.97 -0.38 1.31
C VAL A 74 13.51 -1.61 2.08
N MET A 75 12.40 -1.50 2.84
CA MET A 75 11.85 -2.63 3.59
C MET A 75 11.43 -3.78 2.66
N GLU A 76 11.76 -5.00 3.05
CA GLU A 76 11.40 -6.24 2.34
C GLU A 76 9.96 -6.70 2.60
N SER A 77 9.21 -5.93 3.39
CA SER A 77 7.82 -6.22 3.73
C SER A 77 6.98 -4.97 3.75
N VAL A 78 5.69 -5.14 3.55
CA VAL A 78 4.69 -4.07 3.68
C VAL A 78 3.71 -4.40 4.80
N TRP A 79 3.23 -3.37 5.50
CA TRP A 79 2.10 -3.48 6.40
C TRP A 79 0.79 -3.42 5.61
N VAL A 80 0.10 -4.55 5.55
CA VAL A 80 -1.24 -4.65 4.97
C VAL A 80 -2.26 -4.39 6.06
N GLU A 81 -3.14 -3.42 5.84
CA GLU A 81 -4.17 -3.00 6.79
C GLU A 81 -5.52 -3.59 6.43
N GLY A 82 -5.97 -4.59 7.19
CA GLY A 82 -7.29 -5.20 7.05
C GLY A 82 -8.39 -4.43 7.80
N LYS A 83 -8.04 -3.79 8.93
CA LYS A 83 -8.87 -2.81 9.63
C LYS A 83 -8.03 -1.61 10.05
N ASN A 84 -8.60 -0.41 9.91
CA ASN A 84 -7.95 0.84 10.28
C ASN A 84 -8.05 1.10 11.80
N VAL A 85 -7.44 2.20 12.25
CA VAL A 85 -7.37 2.58 13.68
C VAL A 85 -8.74 2.73 14.37
N ASN A 86 -9.79 2.98 13.61
CA ASN A 86 -11.17 3.13 14.10
C ASN A 86 -11.96 1.81 14.01
N GLY A 87 -11.35 0.73 13.51
CA GLY A 87 -11.99 -0.57 13.32
C GLY A 87 -12.83 -0.71 12.05
N ARG A 88 -12.83 0.31 11.17
CA ARG A 88 -13.41 0.25 9.82
C ARG A 88 -12.50 -0.58 8.91
N ASP A 89 -12.98 -0.89 7.71
CA ASP A 89 -12.15 -1.55 6.71
C ASP A 89 -10.90 -0.73 6.41
N GLY A 90 -9.77 -1.43 6.34
CA GLY A 90 -8.50 -0.87 5.94
C GLY A 90 -8.34 -0.88 4.42
N TRP A 91 -7.29 -0.25 3.93
CA TRP A 91 -7.07 -0.02 2.51
C TRP A 91 -7.11 -1.29 1.63
N ILE A 92 -6.71 -2.46 2.15
CA ILE A 92 -6.76 -3.72 1.38
C ILE A 92 -8.20 -4.16 1.03
N ARG A 93 -9.20 -3.67 1.77
CA ARG A 93 -10.62 -3.92 1.56
C ARG A 93 -11.36 -2.76 0.88
N GLY A 94 -10.61 -1.76 0.43
CA GLY A 94 -11.16 -0.60 -0.28
C GLY A 94 -11.63 -0.90 -1.70
N ASN A 95 -11.88 0.15 -2.46
CA ASN A 95 -12.43 0.11 -3.82
C ASN A 95 -11.39 0.37 -4.92
N SER A 96 -10.09 0.39 -4.57
CA SER A 96 -9.05 0.39 -5.60
C SER A 96 -9.02 -0.94 -6.35
N ASP A 97 -8.71 -0.92 -7.64
CA ASP A 97 -8.48 -2.12 -8.44
C ASP A 97 -7.08 -2.67 -8.19
N TYR A 98 -6.12 -1.77 -8.04
CA TYR A 98 -4.71 -2.08 -7.85
C TYR A 98 -4.09 -1.32 -6.69
N ILE A 99 -3.13 -1.97 -6.04
CA ILE A 99 -2.22 -1.34 -5.08
C ILE A 99 -0.89 -1.11 -5.77
N VAL A 100 -0.36 0.09 -5.64
CA VAL A 100 0.93 0.49 -6.22
C VAL A 100 1.92 0.69 -5.08
N PHE A 101 2.94 -0.15 -5.02
CA PHE A 101 4.03 -0.01 -4.06
C PHE A 101 5.21 0.72 -4.69
N GLU A 102 5.58 1.85 -4.13
CA GLU A 102 6.84 2.50 -4.47
C GLU A 102 7.99 1.65 -3.94
N ARG A 103 8.83 1.15 -4.85
CA ARG A 103 10.10 0.46 -4.54
C ARG A 103 11.26 1.42 -4.78
N GLU A 104 12.50 0.94 -4.64
CA GLU A 104 13.69 1.75 -4.81
C GLU A 104 13.75 2.38 -6.20
N ASP A 105 13.73 1.57 -7.25
CA ASP A 105 13.85 2.00 -8.64
C ASP A 105 12.57 1.77 -9.47
N THR A 106 11.58 1.09 -8.90
CA THR A 106 10.37 0.67 -9.62
C THR A 106 9.09 0.99 -8.85
N TRP A 107 7.99 0.93 -9.59
CA TRP A 107 6.64 0.81 -9.04
C TRP A 107 6.16 -0.62 -9.24
N MET A 108 5.83 -1.31 -8.15
CA MET A 108 5.19 -2.64 -8.21
C MET A 108 3.68 -2.47 -8.10
N ILE A 109 2.96 -2.89 -9.14
CA ILE A 109 1.51 -2.76 -9.27
C ILE A 109 0.90 -4.14 -9.12
N VAL A 110 0.01 -4.31 -8.16
CA VAL A 110 -0.57 -5.62 -7.78
C VAL A 110 -2.08 -5.51 -7.75
N ASN A 111 -2.78 -6.51 -8.28
CA ASN A 111 -4.23 -6.58 -8.14
C ASN A 111 -4.60 -6.67 -6.65
N ARG A 112 -5.48 -5.78 -6.18
CA ARG A 112 -5.85 -5.70 -4.77
C ARG A 112 -6.52 -6.97 -4.24
N ILE A 113 -7.37 -7.61 -5.02
CA ILE A 113 -8.06 -8.83 -4.61
C ILE A 113 -7.07 -10.00 -4.49
N GLU A 114 -6.14 -10.12 -5.41
CA GLU A 114 -5.09 -11.16 -5.31
C GLU A 114 -4.19 -10.95 -4.09
N LEU A 115 -3.83 -9.69 -3.79
CA LEU A 115 -3.08 -9.35 -2.59
C LEU A 115 -3.87 -9.65 -1.31
N LEU A 116 -5.18 -9.37 -1.28
CA LEU A 116 -6.05 -9.73 -0.17
C LEU A 116 -6.08 -11.25 0.04
N ASN A 117 -6.28 -12.01 -1.03
CA ASN A 117 -6.34 -13.47 -0.99
C ASN A 117 -5.01 -14.09 -0.50
N LEU A 118 -3.88 -13.61 -1.03
CA LEU A 118 -2.55 -14.00 -0.55
C LEU A 118 -2.39 -13.71 0.95
N THR A 119 -2.77 -12.50 1.38
CA THR A 119 -2.68 -12.10 2.79
C THR A 119 -3.51 -13.01 3.69
N LEU A 120 -4.75 -13.29 3.31
CA LEU A 120 -5.64 -14.17 4.08
C LEU A 120 -5.14 -15.61 4.13
N LEU A 121 -4.63 -16.14 3.02
CA LEU A 121 -4.01 -17.47 2.97
C LEU A 121 -2.84 -17.55 3.95
N LYS A 122 -1.92 -16.61 3.92
CA LYS A 122 -0.75 -16.55 4.81
C LYS A 122 -1.13 -16.42 6.29
N LEU A 123 -2.16 -15.63 6.59
CA LEU A 123 -2.68 -15.54 7.96
C LEU A 123 -3.30 -16.86 8.42
N LYS A 124 -4.03 -17.56 7.55
CA LYS A 124 -4.62 -18.88 7.83
C LYS A 124 -3.55 -19.93 8.08
N GLU A 125 -2.51 -20.00 7.24
CA GLU A 125 -1.34 -20.88 7.42
C GLU A 125 -0.69 -20.69 8.80
N ASN A 126 -0.72 -19.47 9.34
CA ASN A 126 -0.23 -19.12 10.67
C ASN A 126 -1.31 -19.17 11.77
N ASN A 127 -2.47 -19.78 11.51
CA ASN A 127 -3.59 -19.90 12.45
C ASN A 127 -4.02 -18.54 13.05
N TYR A 128 -3.92 -17.44 12.29
CA TYR A 128 -4.26 -16.07 12.73
C TYR A 128 -3.59 -15.66 14.05
N LYS A 129 -2.39 -16.17 14.32
CA LYS A 129 -1.64 -15.82 15.54
C LYS A 129 -1.45 -14.33 15.68
N LYS A 130 -1.54 -13.83 16.92
CA LYS A 130 -1.30 -12.42 17.25
C LYS A 130 0.19 -12.16 17.43
N GLY A 131 0.66 -10.99 16.96
CA GLY A 131 2.06 -10.59 17.10
C GLY A 131 2.47 -9.49 16.11
N LYS A 132 3.73 -9.05 16.19
CA LYS A 132 4.32 -8.03 15.28
C LYS A 132 5.09 -8.63 14.10
N GLY A 133 5.23 -9.94 14.04
CA GLY A 133 5.98 -10.64 13.01
C GLY A 133 5.29 -10.66 11.64
N VAL A 134 5.97 -11.33 10.70
CA VAL A 134 5.44 -11.57 9.36
C VAL A 134 4.26 -12.55 9.46
N TYR A 135 3.17 -12.24 8.75
CA TYR A 135 1.93 -13.04 8.73
C TYR A 135 1.28 -13.26 10.11
N LEU A 136 1.54 -12.35 11.06
CA LEU A 136 0.86 -12.31 12.34
C LEU A 136 -0.10 -11.12 12.39
N VAL A 137 -1.24 -11.30 13.08
CA VAL A 137 -2.21 -10.21 13.27
C VAL A 137 -1.71 -9.29 14.36
N HIS A 138 -1.37 -8.07 14.02
CA HIS A 138 -0.96 -7.03 14.97
C HIS A 138 -2.06 -5.99 15.14
N THR A 139 -2.32 -5.63 16.40
CA THR A 139 -3.17 -4.51 16.81
C THR A 139 -2.34 -3.58 17.67
N ARG A 140 -2.27 -2.30 17.32
CA ARG A 140 -1.54 -1.28 18.10
C ARG A 140 -2.24 -1.00 19.43
N TYR A 141 -1.48 -0.69 20.46
CA TYR A 141 -2.01 -0.37 21.78
C TYR A 141 -3.09 0.72 21.70
N LYS A 142 -4.24 0.50 22.35
CA LYS A 142 -5.42 1.38 22.35
C LYS A 142 -5.99 1.71 20.95
N ARG A 143 -5.74 0.87 19.94
CA ARG A 143 -6.32 1.01 18.60
C ARG A 143 -7.19 -0.20 18.28
N LYS A 144 -8.02 -0.07 17.22
CA LYS A 144 -8.88 -1.16 16.72
C LYS A 144 -8.37 -1.75 15.42
N ASP A 145 -7.21 -1.30 14.96
CA ASP A 145 -6.61 -1.73 13.72
C ASP A 145 -6.22 -3.21 13.74
N LYS A 146 -6.24 -3.81 12.55
CA LYS A 146 -5.69 -5.14 12.30
C LYS A 146 -4.78 -5.04 11.10
N VAL A 147 -3.50 -5.16 11.34
CA VAL A 147 -2.46 -5.08 10.33
C VAL A 147 -1.59 -6.34 10.36
N THR A 148 -1.01 -6.70 9.24
CA THR A 148 -0.03 -7.77 9.14
C THR A 148 1.12 -7.37 8.22
N LYS A 149 2.32 -7.90 8.45
CA LYS A 149 3.43 -7.76 7.50
C LYS A 149 3.33 -8.85 6.44
N VAL A 150 3.42 -8.44 5.17
CA VAL A 150 3.50 -9.33 4.00
C VAL A 150 4.83 -9.09 3.31
N LEU A 151 5.55 -10.16 3.00
CA LEU A 151 6.85 -10.07 2.33
C LEU A 151 6.69 -9.77 0.83
N PHE A 152 7.51 -8.87 0.30
CA PHE A 152 7.50 -8.57 -1.14
C PHE A 152 7.85 -9.79 -2.00
N LYS A 153 8.71 -10.70 -1.52
CA LYS A 153 9.00 -11.96 -2.21
C LYS A 153 7.75 -12.82 -2.46
N ASP A 154 6.79 -12.79 -1.51
CA ASP A 154 5.54 -13.53 -1.66
C ASP A 154 4.52 -12.74 -2.51
N ILE A 155 4.52 -11.41 -2.44
CA ILE A 155 3.72 -10.57 -3.35
C ILE A 155 4.14 -10.81 -4.81
N LYS A 156 5.42 -11.05 -5.08
CA LYS A 156 5.93 -11.39 -6.42
C LYS A 156 5.43 -12.75 -6.95
N THR A 157 4.83 -13.58 -6.12
CA THR A 157 4.24 -14.86 -6.59
C THR A 157 2.85 -14.70 -7.21
N ILE A 158 2.17 -13.59 -6.97
CA ILE A 158 0.90 -13.25 -7.62
C ILE A 158 1.13 -12.33 -8.82
N LYS A 159 0.12 -12.19 -9.68
CA LYS A 159 0.23 -11.33 -10.88
C LYS A 159 0.54 -9.89 -10.49
N HIS A 160 1.62 -9.37 -11.02
CA HIS A 160 2.06 -7.99 -10.81
C HIS A 160 2.71 -7.41 -12.07
N PHE A 161 2.85 -6.08 -12.09
CA PHE A 161 3.60 -5.33 -13.08
C PHE A 161 4.70 -4.54 -12.36
N GLU A 162 5.86 -4.42 -12.97
CA GLU A 162 6.92 -3.53 -12.49
C GLU A 162 7.21 -2.45 -13.54
N LEU A 163 7.07 -1.19 -13.15
CA LEU A 163 7.34 -0.02 -13.99
C LEU A 163 8.53 0.75 -13.43
N GLN A 164 9.38 1.27 -14.30
CA GLN A 164 10.53 2.10 -13.91
C GLN A 164 10.08 3.45 -13.37
N LYS A 165 10.77 3.92 -12.32
CA LYS A 165 10.53 5.25 -11.73
C LYS A 165 11.02 6.38 -12.61
#